data_88b8c2c2bd5b18a15168708a30923c8e
#
_entry.id   88b8c2c2bd5b18a15168708a30923c8e
#
_cell.length_a   1.000
_cell.length_b   1.000
_cell.length_c   1.000
_cell.angle_alpha   90.00
_cell.angle_beta   90.00
_cell.angle_gamma   90.00
#
_symmetry.space_group_name_H-M   'P 1'
#
loop_
_entity.id
_entity.type
_entity.pdbx_description
1 polymer ?
#
loop_
_entity_poly.entity_id
_entity_poly.type
_entity_poly.pdbx_seq_one_letter_code
_entity_poly.pdbx_strand_id
1 'polypeptide(L)'
;LIEREIDLKGLEYNVGKVFELSKGQDIMAVVKANAYGHGIREISMKLYGMGIREFLISSTKDYSAVSDFPAKFLLLYYDPLDGSIKELSERKNLIFNLYGWEALEVLPKGTKVHIEIDTGMNRTGVKPEEFLDFYKRARERFRVEGVFTHFPKAYDPEFSKKQIKIFEDLTRDLPLRRHVNNSLGLINFGPIYDLSRVGILLYGYGLEGLKPVKRLYSKIIQVKRVKRGERVSYDGKFVCDDGFLGVVPVGYAHGLRRVEGLEVFINGKFYKVAGWITMDAFMVFSKEESFKVGDRVEILGENNTADRIAKIWGTIPYEVLTSLI
;
A
#
# COMPACT_ATOMS: atom_id res chain seq x y z
N LEU A 1 -9.29 18.24 14.11
CA LEU A 1 -10.28 17.29 14.64
C LEU A 1 -9.95 15.85 14.24
N ILE A 2 -9.12 15.64 13.20
CA ILE A 2 -8.59 14.34 12.79
C ILE A 2 -7.12 14.31 13.19
N GLU A 3 -6.73 13.24 13.85
CA GLU A 3 -5.36 12.99 14.30
C GLU A 3 -4.84 11.73 13.63
N ARG A 4 -3.77 11.88 12.83
CA ARG A 4 -3.05 10.78 12.22
C ARG A 4 -1.76 10.55 13.00
N GLU A 5 -1.57 9.34 13.47
CA GLU A 5 -0.34 8.90 14.12
C GLU A 5 0.36 7.86 13.24
N ILE A 6 1.68 7.93 13.14
CA ILE A 6 2.54 6.93 12.49
C ILE A 6 3.44 6.31 13.56
N ASP A 7 3.25 5.02 13.79
CA ASP A 7 4.02 4.26 14.76
C ASP A 7 5.35 3.78 14.15
N LEU A 8 6.37 4.61 14.25
CA LEU A 8 7.71 4.28 13.74
C LEU A 8 8.37 3.12 14.52
N LYS A 9 7.98 2.86 15.79
CA LYS A 9 8.46 1.70 16.53
C LYS A 9 7.79 0.42 16.04
N GLY A 10 6.50 0.48 15.73
CA GLY A 10 5.80 -0.61 15.04
C GLY A 10 6.41 -0.92 13.68
N LEU A 11 6.77 0.11 12.91
CA LEU A 11 7.49 -0.06 11.64
C LEU A 11 8.84 -0.76 11.86
N GLU A 12 9.64 -0.35 12.84
CA GLU A 12 10.91 -1.02 13.19
C GLU A 12 10.71 -2.50 13.49
N TYR A 13 9.74 -2.81 14.32
CA TYR A 13 9.41 -4.19 14.66
C TYR A 13 9.05 -5.01 13.39
N ASN A 14 8.20 -4.46 12.52
CA ASN A 14 7.78 -5.13 11.29
C ASN A 14 8.96 -5.35 10.33
N VAL A 15 9.84 -4.37 10.19
CA VAL A 15 11.07 -4.49 9.37
C VAL A 15 11.96 -5.59 9.91
N GLY A 16 12.12 -5.70 11.22
CA GLY A 16 12.84 -6.81 11.87
C GLY A 16 12.29 -8.17 11.46
N LYS A 17 10.94 -8.31 11.46
CA LYS A 17 10.26 -9.53 11.00
C LYS A 17 10.47 -9.81 9.51
N VAL A 18 10.48 -8.78 8.69
CA VAL A 18 10.78 -8.91 7.25
C VAL A 18 12.22 -9.37 7.04
N PHE A 19 13.19 -8.86 7.79
CA PHE A 19 14.58 -9.32 7.72
C PHE A 19 14.74 -10.78 8.16
N GLU A 20 14.04 -11.22 9.21
CA GLU A 20 13.99 -12.63 9.61
C GLU A 20 13.46 -13.53 8.49
N LEU A 21 12.35 -13.12 7.83
CA LEU A 21 11.76 -13.85 6.70
C LEU A 21 12.67 -13.88 5.47
N SER A 22 13.39 -12.80 5.21
CA SER A 22 14.27 -12.68 4.03
C SER A 22 15.56 -13.46 4.13
N LYS A 23 15.97 -13.89 5.33
CA LYS A 23 17.19 -14.68 5.58
C LYS A 23 18.44 -14.07 4.94
N GLY A 24 18.54 -12.75 4.94
CA GLY A 24 19.67 -12.02 4.33
C GLY A 24 19.52 -11.68 2.86
N GLN A 25 18.40 -12.04 2.22
CA GLN A 25 18.06 -11.55 0.88
C GLN A 25 17.81 -10.04 0.92
N ASP A 26 18.17 -9.33 -0.13
CA ASP A 26 17.89 -7.90 -0.24
C ASP A 26 16.38 -7.59 -0.24
N ILE A 27 16.03 -6.47 0.36
CA ILE A 27 14.66 -5.97 0.42
C ILE A 27 14.54 -4.66 -0.33
N MET A 28 13.62 -4.62 -1.30
CA MET A 28 13.13 -3.40 -1.91
C MET A 28 11.81 -2.99 -1.24
N ALA A 29 11.83 -1.90 -0.47
CA ALA A 29 10.65 -1.42 0.21
C ALA A 29 9.66 -0.76 -0.76
N VAL A 30 8.41 -1.18 -0.73
CA VAL A 30 7.36 -0.61 -1.57
C VAL A 30 6.72 0.58 -0.86
N VAL A 31 7.04 1.79 -1.31
CA VAL A 31 6.60 3.06 -0.71
C VAL A 31 5.70 3.89 -1.64
N LYS A 32 5.17 3.28 -2.68
CA LYS A 32 4.23 3.92 -3.61
C LYS A 32 2.95 4.40 -2.91
N ALA A 33 2.19 5.28 -3.58
CA ALA A 33 0.96 5.87 -3.04
C ALA A 33 1.19 6.50 -1.66
N ASN A 34 2.19 7.38 -1.57
CA ASN A 34 2.58 8.06 -0.33
C ASN A 34 2.89 7.06 0.81
N ALA A 35 3.65 6.00 0.52
CA ALA A 35 3.92 4.88 1.44
C ALA A 35 2.62 4.28 1.99
N TYR A 36 1.70 3.89 1.09
CA TYR A 36 0.36 3.39 1.45
C TYR A 36 -0.39 4.35 2.40
N GLY A 37 -0.28 5.66 2.14
CA GLY A 37 -0.91 6.70 2.93
C GLY A 37 -0.23 6.99 4.29
N HIS A 38 0.97 6.46 4.53
CA HIS A 38 1.72 6.67 5.79
C HIS A 38 2.64 7.90 5.78
N GLY A 39 2.93 8.46 4.59
CA GLY A 39 3.90 9.55 4.44
C GLY A 39 5.22 9.05 3.87
N ILE A 40 5.39 9.19 2.54
CA ILE A 40 6.51 8.58 1.82
C ILE A 40 7.88 9.03 2.34
N ARG A 41 8.03 10.33 2.66
CA ARG A 41 9.32 10.87 3.09
C ARG A 41 9.73 10.32 4.47
N GLU A 42 8.83 10.38 5.44
CA GLU A 42 9.07 9.91 6.81
C GLU A 42 9.35 8.40 6.84
N ILE A 43 8.53 7.61 6.17
CA ILE A 43 8.70 6.15 6.07
C ILE A 43 10.01 5.80 5.34
N SER A 44 10.32 6.44 4.21
CA SER A 44 11.54 6.14 3.46
C SER A 44 12.80 6.49 4.25
N MET A 45 12.78 7.62 4.98
CA MET A 45 13.87 8.03 5.86
C MET A 45 14.12 7.00 6.95
N LYS A 46 13.05 6.56 7.62
CA LYS A 46 13.12 5.55 8.66
C LYS A 46 13.66 4.22 8.15
N LEU A 47 13.14 3.73 7.03
CA LEU A 47 13.57 2.48 6.39
C LEU A 47 15.03 2.57 5.91
N TYR A 48 15.44 3.71 5.38
CA TYR A 48 16.84 3.93 4.99
C TYR A 48 17.78 3.87 6.21
N GLY A 49 17.39 4.48 7.33
CA GLY A 49 18.10 4.40 8.60
C GLY A 49 18.26 2.97 9.13
N MET A 50 17.33 2.08 8.77
CA MET A 50 17.35 0.66 9.12
C MET A 50 18.13 -0.24 8.14
N GLY A 51 18.76 0.33 7.13
CA GLY A 51 19.60 -0.40 6.18
C GLY A 51 18.94 -0.72 4.84
N ILE A 52 17.69 -0.40 4.61
CA ILE A 52 17.04 -0.56 3.30
C ILE A 52 17.60 0.48 2.34
N ARG A 53 18.04 0.06 1.16
CA ARG A 53 18.73 0.89 0.16
C ARG A 53 17.98 0.99 -1.16
N GLU A 54 16.93 0.22 -1.34
CA GLU A 54 16.15 0.15 -2.56
C GLU A 54 14.66 0.30 -2.27
N PHE A 55 14.01 1.13 -3.07
CA PHE A 55 12.62 1.49 -2.89
C PHE A 55 11.86 1.33 -4.21
N LEU A 56 10.59 0.94 -4.13
CA LEU A 56 9.70 0.88 -5.27
C LEU A 56 8.62 1.95 -5.12
N ILE A 57 8.52 2.79 -6.14
CA ILE A 57 7.54 3.86 -6.29
C ILE A 57 6.70 3.67 -7.54
N SER A 58 5.56 4.31 -7.63
CA SER A 58 4.67 4.13 -8.79
C SER A 58 4.50 5.37 -9.67
N SER A 59 5.01 6.52 -9.25
CA SER A 59 4.83 7.77 -9.99
C SER A 59 6.03 8.72 -9.84
N THR A 60 6.15 9.65 -10.78
CA THR A 60 7.12 10.75 -10.70
C THR A 60 6.84 11.67 -9.51
N LYS A 61 5.59 11.79 -9.08
CA LYS A 61 5.20 12.50 -7.86
C LYS A 61 5.78 11.84 -6.60
N ASP A 62 5.70 10.50 -6.50
CA ASP A 62 6.34 9.77 -5.40
C ASP A 62 7.86 10.02 -5.41
N TYR A 63 8.50 9.97 -6.59
CA TYR A 63 9.93 10.23 -6.72
C TYR A 63 10.31 11.63 -6.27
N SER A 64 9.58 12.66 -6.69
CA SER A 64 9.86 14.06 -6.33
C SER A 64 9.92 14.27 -4.80
N ALA A 65 9.13 13.54 -4.05
CA ALA A 65 9.11 13.62 -2.58
C ALA A 65 10.36 13.01 -1.90
N VAL A 66 11.15 12.19 -2.61
CA VAL A 66 12.29 11.43 -2.06
C VAL A 66 13.53 11.47 -2.95
N SER A 67 13.56 12.32 -3.98
CA SER A 67 14.64 12.38 -4.98
C SER A 67 16.01 12.75 -4.42
N ASP A 68 16.05 13.41 -3.26
CA ASP A 68 17.25 13.81 -2.53
C ASP A 68 17.85 12.70 -1.66
N PHE A 69 17.15 11.54 -1.50
CA PHE A 69 17.70 10.42 -0.74
C PHE A 69 18.79 9.69 -1.52
N PRO A 70 19.87 9.24 -0.84
CA PRO A 70 20.94 8.48 -1.46
C PRO A 70 20.58 6.98 -1.62
N ALA A 71 19.31 6.68 -1.92
CA ALA A 71 18.78 5.34 -2.14
C ALA A 71 18.42 5.15 -3.60
N LYS A 72 18.30 3.89 -4.06
CA LYS A 72 17.82 3.57 -5.40
C LYS A 72 16.29 3.47 -5.43
N PHE A 73 15.67 3.99 -6.48
CA PHE A 73 14.23 3.96 -6.67
C PHE A 73 13.88 3.27 -7.98
N LEU A 74 13.06 2.22 -7.92
CA LEU A 74 12.43 1.62 -9.09
C LEU A 74 11.08 2.29 -9.34
N LEU A 75 10.96 3.02 -10.46
CA LEU A 75 9.75 3.70 -10.91
C LEU A 75 8.93 2.78 -11.79
N LEU A 76 7.71 2.41 -11.34
CA LEU A 76 6.86 1.46 -12.07
C LEU A 76 6.16 2.08 -13.27
N TYR A 77 5.59 3.28 -13.10
CA TYR A 77 4.78 3.93 -14.12
C TYR A 77 5.25 5.35 -14.37
N TYR A 78 5.29 5.70 -15.62
CA TYR A 78 5.58 7.04 -16.13
C TYR A 78 4.83 7.24 -17.43
N ASP A 79 4.50 8.47 -17.75
CA ASP A 79 3.97 8.83 -19.05
C ASP A 79 5.13 8.89 -20.06
N PRO A 80 5.19 8.01 -21.06
CA PRO A 80 6.28 8.03 -22.03
C PRO A 80 6.32 9.31 -22.88
N LEU A 81 5.24 10.07 -22.91
CA LEU A 81 5.14 11.34 -23.64
C LEU A 81 5.46 12.56 -22.78
N ASP A 82 5.68 12.37 -21.47
CA ASP A 82 6.06 13.46 -20.57
C ASP A 82 7.50 13.92 -20.85
N GLY A 83 7.65 15.19 -21.22
CA GLY A 83 8.96 15.80 -21.50
C GLY A 83 9.96 15.73 -20.35
N SER A 84 9.51 15.51 -19.10
CA SER A 84 10.38 15.36 -17.92
C SER A 84 11.16 14.03 -17.90
N ILE A 85 10.78 13.06 -18.70
CA ILE A 85 11.41 11.72 -18.73
C ILE A 85 12.90 11.81 -19.07
N LYS A 86 13.28 12.74 -19.97
CA LYS A 86 14.68 12.95 -20.33
C LYS A 86 15.52 13.37 -19.11
N GLU A 87 15.05 14.34 -18.36
CA GLU A 87 15.74 14.82 -17.14
C GLU A 87 15.78 13.71 -16.07
N LEU A 88 14.65 13.04 -15.86
CA LEU A 88 14.56 11.96 -14.88
C LEU A 88 15.47 10.77 -15.21
N SER A 89 15.68 10.47 -16.49
CA SER A 89 16.56 9.37 -16.92
C SER A 89 18.05 9.61 -16.60
N GLU A 90 18.45 10.86 -16.38
CA GLU A 90 19.81 11.25 -15.98
C GLU A 90 20.05 11.09 -14.47
N ARG A 91 19.00 10.90 -13.68
CA ARG A 91 19.11 10.72 -12.23
C ARG A 91 19.82 9.41 -11.88
N LYS A 92 20.93 9.50 -11.17
CA LYS A 92 21.77 8.33 -10.83
C LYS A 92 21.08 7.28 -9.97
N ASN A 93 20.11 7.71 -9.16
CA ASN A 93 19.39 6.89 -8.21
C ASN A 93 18.01 6.41 -8.70
N LEU A 94 17.62 6.73 -9.95
CA LEU A 94 16.35 6.31 -10.52
C LEU A 94 16.55 5.19 -11.55
N ILE A 95 15.74 4.15 -11.43
CA ILE A 95 15.69 2.99 -12.32
C ILE A 95 14.26 2.94 -12.89
N PHE A 96 14.11 2.79 -14.18
CA PHE A 96 12.80 2.76 -14.82
C PHE A 96 12.33 1.31 -15.01
N ASN A 97 11.04 1.07 -14.82
CA ASN A 97 10.42 -0.15 -15.30
C ASN A 97 10.33 -0.14 -16.83
N LEU A 98 10.98 -1.07 -17.48
CA LEU A 98 10.85 -1.26 -18.93
C LEU A 98 9.76 -2.31 -19.18
N TYR A 99 8.52 -1.86 -19.37
CA TYR A 99 7.32 -2.68 -19.35
C TYR A 99 6.77 -3.06 -20.73
N GLY A 100 7.39 -2.61 -21.81
CA GLY A 100 6.90 -2.90 -23.17
C GLY A 100 7.67 -2.17 -24.27
N TRP A 101 7.30 -2.45 -25.51
CA TRP A 101 7.92 -1.93 -26.71
C TRP A 101 7.81 -0.40 -26.80
N GLU A 102 6.69 0.18 -26.36
CA GLU A 102 6.49 1.62 -26.32
C GLU A 102 7.52 2.31 -25.41
N ALA A 103 7.74 1.73 -24.24
CA ALA A 103 8.75 2.24 -23.29
C ALA A 103 10.17 2.11 -23.86
N LEU A 104 10.43 1.03 -24.61
CA LEU A 104 11.72 0.82 -25.26
C LEU A 104 12.03 1.92 -26.31
N GLU A 105 11.03 2.39 -27.04
CA GLU A 105 11.24 3.41 -28.08
C GLU A 105 11.40 4.82 -27.48
N VAL A 106 10.77 5.12 -26.36
CA VAL A 106 10.68 6.48 -25.80
C VAL A 106 11.79 6.80 -24.83
N LEU A 107 12.21 5.85 -24.00
CA LEU A 107 13.25 6.10 -23.00
C LEU A 107 14.59 6.50 -23.66
N PRO A 108 15.29 7.49 -23.12
CA PRO A 108 16.62 7.89 -23.60
C PRO A 108 17.64 6.75 -23.49
N LYS A 109 18.59 6.72 -24.44
CA LYS A 109 19.70 5.75 -24.40
C LYS A 109 20.52 5.91 -23.12
N GLY A 110 20.96 4.77 -22.56
CA GLY A 110 21.75 4.72 -21.35
C GLY A 110 20.93 4.76 -20.06
N THR A 111 19.60 4.91 -20.12
CA THR A 111 18.72 4.84 -18.95
C THR A 111 18.90 3.51 -18.21
N LYS A 112 18.89 3.54 -16.89
CA LYS A 112 18.89 2.33 -16.04
C LYS A 112 17.48 1.76 -16.01
N VAL A 113 17.37 0.46 -16.29
CA VAL A 113 16.07 -0.19 -16.36
C VAL A 113 16.06 -1.54 -15.66
N HIS A 114 14.90 -1.91 -15.11
CA HIS A 114 14.51 -3.29 -14.86
C HIS A 114 13.41 -3.70 -15.84
N ILE A 115 13.53 -4.85 -16.47
CA ILE A 115 12.53 -5.36 -17.41
C ILE A 115 11.44 -6.10 -16.65
N GLU A 116 10.18 -5.76 -16.91
CA GLU A 116 9.02 -6.49 -16.39
C GLU A 116 8.59 -7.57 -17.39
N ILE A 117 8.50 -8.84 -16.95
CA ILE A 117 7.94 -9.94 -17.72
C ILE A 117 6.53 -10.23 -17.23
N ASP A 118 5.55 -10.22 -18.09
CA ASP A 118 4.18 -10.58 -17.76
C ASP A 118 3.99 -12.10 -17.80
N THR A 119 4.26 -12.76 -16.68
CA THR A 119 4.06 -14.21 -16.53
C THR A 119 2.64 -14.59 -16.12
N GLY A 120 1.67 -13.63 -16.11
CA GLY A 120 0.28 -13.92 -15.82
C GLY A 120 -0.48 -12.87 -15.03
N MET A 121 0.12 -11.70 -14.76
CA MET A 121 -0.59 -10.58 -14.13
C MET A 121 -1.48 -9.83 -15.13
N ASN A 122 -1.10 -9.79 -16.41
CA ASN A 122 -1.79 -9.08 -17.49
C ASN A 122 -2.09 -7.61 -17.20
N ARG A 123 -1.12 -6.92 -16.60
CA ARG A 123 -1.18 -5.49 -16.30
C ARG A 123 -0.20 -4.70 -17.15
N THR A 124 1.08 -4.91 -16.93
CA THR A 124 2.21 -4.41 -17.73
C THR A 124 3.23 -5.52 -17.86
N GLY A 125 4.25 -5.31 -18.67
CA GLY A 125 5.30 -6.30 -18.89
C GLY A 125 5.29 -6.91 -20.29
N VAL A 126 6.45 -7.37 -20.71
CA VAL A 126 6.65 -8.05 -21.99
C VAL A 126 6.19 -9.49 -21.88
N LYS A 127 5.54 -10.01 -22.91
CA LYS A 127 5.10 -11.41 -22.91
C LYS A 127 6.30 -12.36 -22.95
N PRO A 128 6.19 -13.55 -22.34
CA PRO A 128 7.28 -14.54 -22.28
C PRO A 128 7.87 -14.87 -23.66
N GLU A 129 7.03 -15.04 -24.66
CA GLU A 129 7.43 -15.37 -26.04
C GLU A 129 8.21 -14.26 -26.73
N GLU A 130 8.04 -13.01 -26.33
CA GLU A 130 8.73 -11.84 -26.90
C GLU A 130 10.00 -11.47 -26.13
N PHE A 131 10.16 -11.98 -24.90
CA PHE A 131 11.14 -11.48 -23.94
C PHE A 131 12.59 -11.52 -24.47
N LEU A 132 13.01 -12.59 -25.12
CA LEU A 132 14.41 -12.72 -25.57
C LEU A 132 14.77 -11.69 -26.65
N ASP A 133 13.88 -11.44 -27.60
CA ASP A 133 14.09 -10.42 -28.62
C ASP A 133 14.01 -9.01 -28.03
N PHE A 134 13.08 -8.79 -27.11
CA PHE A 134 12.99 -7.55 -26.35
C PHE A 134 14.26 -7.28 -25.54
N TYR A 135 14.76 -8.27 -24.81
CA TYR A 135 15.99 -8.14 -24.02
C TYR A 135 17.21 -7.80 -24.90
N LYS A 136 17.35 -8.43 -26.06
CA LYS A 136 18.43 -8.10 -27.02
C LYS A 136 18.41 -6.62 -27.38
N ARG A 137 17.24 -6.08 -27.76
CA ARG A 137 17.09 -4.66 -28.11
C ARG A 137 17.28 -3.74 -26.89
N ALA A 138 16.75 -4.13 -25.74
CA ALA A 138 16.88 -3.36 -24.52
C ALA A 138 18.35 -3.16 -24.11
N ARG A 139 19.17 -4.22 -24.14
CA ARG A 139 20.59 -4.15 -23.77
C ARG A 139 21.46 -3.31 -24.72
N GLU A 140 21.02 -3.11 -25.96
CA GLU A 140 21.69 -2.22 -26.92
C GLU A 140 21.43 -0.74 -26.65
N ARG A 141 20.33 -0.45 -25.98
CA ARG A 141 19.90 0.94 -25.69
C ARG A 141 20.11 1.36 -24.24
N PHE A 142 19.95 0.45 -23.29
CA PHE A 142 19.80 0.72 -21.87
C PHE A 142 20.82 -0.02 -21.01
N ARG A 143 20.97 0.47 -19.79
CA ARG A 143 21.65 -0.26 -18.72
C ARG A 143 20.62 -1.16 -18.02
N VAL A 144 20.46 -2.37 -18.54
CA VAL A 144 19.55 -3.36 -17.95
C VAL A 144 20.20 -3.89 -16.67
N GLU A 145 19.70 -3.49 -15.50
CA GLU A 145 20.25 -3.87 -14.20
C GLU A 145 19.47 -5.05 -13.58
N GLY A 146 18.21 -5.25 -13.96
CA GLY A 146 17.39 -6.32 -13.40
C GLY A 146 16.21 -6.74 -14.28
N VAL A 147 15.57 -7.80 -13.83
CA VAL A 147 14.37 -8.37 -14.44
C VAL A 147 13.41 -8.87 -13.37
N PHE A 148 12.12 -8.70 -13.59
CA PHE A 148 11.12 -9.08 -12.60
C PHE A 148 9.77 -9.48 -13.21
N THR A 149 8.97 -10.14 -12.38
CA THR A 149 7.55 -10.37 -12.62
C THR A 149 6.74 -10.09 -11.35
N HIS A 150 5.42 -10.15 -11.43
CA HIS A 150 4.55 -9.92 -10.28
C HIS A 150 3.52 -11.05 -10.09
N PHE A 151 3.35 -11.49 -8.84
CA PHE A 151 2.35 -12.48 -8.47
C PHE A 151 0.98 -11.84 -8.24
N PRO A 152 -0.04 -12.13 -9.06
CA PRO A 152 -1.43 -11.70 -8.80
C PRO A 152 -2.08 -12.51 -7.68
N LYS A 153 -1.64 -13.77 -7.48
CA LYS A 153 -2.21 -14.72 -6.54
C LYS A 153 -1.12 -15.47 -5.76
N ALA A 154 -0.31 -14.74 -4.99
CA ALA A 154 0.76 -15.39 -4.22
C ALA A 154 0.24 -16.42 -3.19
N TYR A 155 -1.06 -16.40 -2.86
CA TYR A 155 -1.73 -17.41 -2.03
C TYR A 155 -2.17 -18.68 -2.81
N ASP A 156 -2.01 -18.70 -4.13
CA ASP A 156 -2.24 -19.87 -5.00
C ASP A 156 -0.87 -20.46 -5.41
N PRO A 157 -0.40 -21.51 -4.72
CA PRO A 157 0.93 -22.07 -4.98
C PRO A 157 1.08 -22.63 -6.39
N GLU A 158 0.05 -23.25 -6.96
CA GLU A 158 0.14 -23.85 -8.28
C GLU A 158 0.27 -22.80 -9.37
N PHE A 159 -0.51 -21.73 -9.29
CA PHE A 159 -0.41 -20.63 -10.23
C PHE A 159 0.95 -19.91 -10.11
N SER A 160 1.39 -19.62 -8.90
CA SER A 160 2.66 -18.95 -8.65
C SER A 160 3.87 -19.79 -9.07
N LYS A 161 3.87 -21.10 -8.84
CA LYS A 161 4.93 -22.00 -9.33
C LYS A 161 5.04 -22.00 -10.85
N LYS A 162 3.92 -21.94 -11.58
CA LYS A 162 3.93 -21.79 -13.04
C LYS A 162 4.61 -20.49 -13.46
N GLN A 163 4.27 -19.38 -12.79
CA GLN A 163 4.91 -18.09 -13.06
C GLN A 163 6.42 -18.12 -12.77
N ILE A 164 6.82 -18.73 -11.64
CA ILE A 164 8.24 -18.90 -11.26
C ILE A 164 8.96 -19.71 -12.34
N LYS A 165 8.35 -20.81 -12.81
CA LYS A 165 8.95 -21.66 -13.84
C LYS A 165 9.16 -20.90 -15.16
N ILE A 166 8.16 -20.18 -15.64
CA ILE A 166 8.26 -19.35 -16.85
C ILE A 166 9.39 -18.32 -16.67
N PHE A 167 9.41 -17.63 -15.55
CA PHE A 167 10.42 -16.62 -15.24
C PHE A 167 11.84 -17.21 -15.18
N GLU A 168 12.00 -18.35 -14.51
CA GLU A 168 13.28 -19.06 -14.41
C GLU A 168 13.78 -19.53 -15.77
N ASP A 169 12.92 -20.15 -16.58
CA ASP A 169 13.30 -20.66 -17.92
C ASP A 169 13.82 -19.53 -18.85
N LEU A 170 13.31 -18.31 -18.66
CA LEU A 170 13.70 -17.13 -19.45
C LEU A 170 14.94 -16.41 -18.91
N THR A 171 15.21 -16.48 -17.61
CA THR A 171 16.15 -15.55 -16.97
C THR A 171 17.36 -16.20 -16.28
N ARG A 172 17.40 -17.55 -16.16
CA ARG A 172 18.44 -18.25 -15.39
C ARG A 172 19.88 -17.97 -15.85
N ASP A 173 20.07 -17.81 -17.15
CA ASP A 173 21.37 -17.63 -17.78
C ASP A 173 21.73 -16.16 -18.04
N LEU A 174 20.89 -15.24 -17.57
CA LEU A 174 21.11 -13.81 -17.74
C LEU A 174 21.85 -13.22 -16.55
N PRO A 175 22.85 -12.36 -16.77
CA PRO A 175 23.59 -11.69 -15.68
C PRO A 175 22.79 -10.49 -15.15
N LEU A 176 21.54 -10.72 -14.76
CA LEU A 176 20.60 -9.71 -14.29
C LEU A 176 20.15 -10.00 -12.87
N ARG A 177 19.91 -8.95 -12.11
CA ARG A 177 19.28 -9.07 -10.81
C ARG A 177 17.81 -9.45 -10.96
N ARG A 178 17.40 -10.56 -10.34
CA ARG A 178 16.08 -11.17 -10.50
C ARG A 178 15.21 -10.97 -9.28
N HIS A 179 13.94 -10.59 -9.47
CA HIS A 179 13.00 -10.47 -8.36
C HIS A 179 11.55 -10.76 -8.76
N VAL A 180 10.88 -11.61 -7.98
CA VAL A 180 9.49 -12.02 -8.22
C VAL A 180 8.60 -11.79 -7.00
N ASN A 181 9.11 -11.98 -5.79
CA ASN A 181 8.34 -11.90 -4.57
C ASN A 181 7.73 -10.50 -4.35
N ASN A 182 6.45 -10.49 -4.02
CA ASN A 182 5.81 -9.46 -3.21
C ASN A 182 5.78 -9.93 -1.74
N SER A 183 5.11 -9.21 -0.86
CA SER A 183 5.01 -9.55 0.57
C SER A 183 4.48 -10.97 0.82
N LEU A 184 3.40 -11.38 0.14
CA LEU A 184 2.84 -12.72 0.27
C LEU A 184 3.72 -13.78 -0.38
N GLY A 185 4.39 -13.45 -1.48
CA GLY A 185 5.37 -14.33 -2.11
C GLY A 185 6.52 -14.66 -1.16
N LEU A 186 7.04 -13.68 -0.43
CA LEU A 186 8.09 -13.88 0.57
C LEU A 186 7.62 -14.80 1.70
N ILE A 187 6.39 -14.68 2.17
CA ILE A 187 5.82 -15.57 3.20
C ILE A 187 5.70 -17.00 2.68
N ASN A 188 5.13 -17.17 1.48
CA ASN A 188 4.71 -18.48 1.01
C ASN A 188 5.82 -19.29 0.33
N PHE A 189 6.81 -18.63 -0.27
CA PHE A 189 7.90 -19.27 -1.02
C PHE A 189 9.27 -19.05 -0.37
N GLY A 190 9.36 -18.21 0.68
CA GLY A 190 10.63 -17.77 1.23
C GLY A 190 11.41 -16.86 0.29
N PRO A 191 12.68 -16.55 0.62
CA PRO A 191 13.54 -15.74 -0.22
C PRO A 191 13.95 -16.52 -1.47
N ILE A 192 13.45 -16.10 -2.63
CA ILE A 192 13.84 -16.64 -3.94
C ILE A 192 14.45 -15.52 -4.79
N TYR A 193 15.48 -15.84 -5.57
CA TYR A 193 16.30 -14.91 -6.34
C TYR A 193 17.03 -13.85 -5.49
N ASP A 194 17.26 -12.66 -6.03
CA ASP A 194 18.19 -11.69 -5.44
C ASP A 194 17.55 -10.74 -4.46
N LEU A 195 16.24 -10.42 -4.65
CA LEU A 195 15.53 -9.51 -3.75
C LEU A 195 14.02 -9.76 -3.70
N SER A 196 13.38 -9.32 -2.62
CA SER A 196 11.92 -9.28 -2.45
C SER A 196 11.40 -7.85 -2.37
N ARG A 197 10.26 -7.57 -3.05
CA ARG A 197 9.56 -6.29 -3.01
C ARG A 197 8.49 -6.31 -1.93
N VAL A 198 8.79 -5.75 -0.78
CA VAL A 198 7.93 -5.84 0.40
C VAL A 198 7.21 -4.52 0.65
N GLY A 199 5.89 -4.59 0.76
CA GLY A 199 5.01 -3.44 1.07
C GLY A 199 4.20 -3.69 2.32
N ILE A 200 3.09 -4.39 2.19
CA ILE A 200 2.07 -4.50 3.23
C ILE A 200 2.59 -5.02 4.58
N LEU A 201 3.59 -5.88 4.59
CA LEU A 201 4.22 -6.38 5.83
C LEU A 201 4.90 -5.25 6.61
N LEU A 202 5.53 -4.29 5.92
CA LEU A 202 6.15 -3.13 6.57
C LEU A 202 5.11 -2.32 7.34
N TYR A 203 3.90 -2.24 6.83
CA TYR A 203 2.80 -1.45 7.39
C TYR A 203 1.95 -2.19 8.41
N GLY A 204 2.30 -3.45 8.72
CA GLY A 204 1.70 -4.20 9.82
C GLY A 204 0.56 -5.13 9.45
N TYR A 205 0.47 -5.56 8.18
CA TYR A 205 -0.60 -6.43 7.70
C TYR A 205 -0.05 -7.58 6.84
N GLY A 206 -0.83 -8.64 6.69
CA GLY A 206 -0.51 -9.80 5.86
C GLY A 206 0.22 -10.94 6.59
N LEU A 207 0.64 -10.73 7.84
CA LEU A 207 1.19 -11.76 8.72
C LEU A 207 0.73 -11.46 10.16
N GLU A 208 0.37 -12.50 10.90
CA GLU A 208 -0.03 -12.38 12.29
C GLU A 208 1.14 -11.87 13.17
N GLY A 209 0.83 -11.05 14.16
CA GLY A 209 1.79 -10.48 15.10
C GLY A 209 2.50 -9.22 14.63
N LEU A 210 2.31 -8.78 13.38
CA LEU A 210 2.79 -7.48 12.93
C LEU A 210 2.02 -6.33 13.59
N LYS A 211 2.64 -5.15 13.64
CA LYS A 211 2.09 -3.97 14.30
C LYS A 211 1.51 -2.99 13.27
N PRO A 212 0.20 -2.64 13.34
CA PRO A 212 -0.36 -1.57 12.51
C PRO A 212 0.44 -0.26 12.71
N VAL A 213 0.96 0.29 11.61
CA VAL A 213 1.82 1.47 11.64
C VAL A 213 1.02 2.77 11.61
N LYS A 214 -0.10 2.78 10.87
CA LYS A 214 -0.98 3.95 10.74
C LYS A 214 -2.15 3.84 11.69
N ARG A 215 -2.38 4.92 12.44
CA ARG A 215 -3.55 5.09 13.28
C ARG A 215 -4.26 6.38 12.92
N LEU A 216 -5.59 6.35 12.91
CA LEU A 216 -6.44 7.50 12.62
C LEU A 216 -7.49 7.64 13.72
N TYR A 217 -7.49 8.78 14.34
CA TYR A 217 -8.40 9.10 15.43
C TYR A 217 -9.19 10.37 15.14
N SER A 218 -10.30 10.47 15.82
CA SER A 218 -11.06 11.71 15.97
C SER A 218 -11.59 11.80 17.39
N LYS A 219 -12.56 12.66 17.61
CA LYS A 219 -13.22 12.80 18.91
C LYS A 219 -14.70 13.09 18.73
N ILE A 220 -15.49 12.77 19.76
CA ILE A 220 -16.88 13.17 19.83
C ILE A 220 -16.95 14.69 20.07
N ILE A 221 -17.65 15.41 19.20
CA ILE A 221 -17.82 16.87 19.30
C ILE A 221 -19.17 17.28 19.87
N GLN A 222 -20.14 16.38 19.84
CA GLN A 222 -21.48 16.63 20.39
C GLN A 222 -22.10 15.32 20.85
N VAL A 223 -22.85 15.34 21.93
CA VAL A 223 -23.72 14.24 22.37
C VAL A 223 -25.14 14.79 22.45
N LYS A 224 -26.10 14.06 21.86
CA LYS A 224 -27.52 14.39 21.89
C LYS A 224 -28.30 13.24 22.50
N ARG A 225 -29.24 13.53 23.39
CA ARG A 225 -30.26 12.55 23.79
C ARG A 225 -31.28 12.44 22.66
N VAL A 226 -31.63 11.22 22.30
CA VAL A 226 -32.61 10.91 21.27
C VAL A 226 -33.69 9.99 21.80
N LYS A 227 -34.87 10.05 21.20
CA LYS A 227 -36.04 9.24 21.56
C LYS A 227 -36.29 8.15 20.52
N ARG A 228 -36.99 7.12 20.94
CA ARG A 228 -37.46 6.06 20.05
C ARG A 228 -38.22 6.64 18.86
N GLY A 229 -37.90 6.21 17.66
CA GLY A 229 -38.51 6.63 16.41
C GLY A 229 -37.84 7.82 15.73
N GLU A 230 -36.92 8.53 16.39
CA GLU A 230 -36.14 9.57 15.72
C GLU A 230 -35.23 8.95 14.68
N ARG A 231 -35.03 9.68 13.57
CA ARG A 231 -34.27 9.21 12.42
C ARG A 231 -32.93 9.94 12.30
N VAL A 232 -31.88 9.22 11.90
CA VAL A 232 -30.52 9.74 11.85
C VAL A 232 -30.01 9.72 10.43
N SER A 233 -29.32 10.79 10.06
CA SER A 233 -28.63 10.98 8.78
C SER A 233 -29.58 11.03 7.56
N TYR A 234 -28.97 11.07 6.38
CA TYR A 234 -29.71 11.12 5.11
C TYR A 234 -30.62 9.89 4.96
N ASP A 235 -31.76 10.09 4.32
CA ASP A 235 -32.81 9.09 4.09
C ASP A 235 -33.45 8.56 5.39
N GLY A 236 -33.08 9.11 6.55
CA GLY A 236 -33.51 8.60 7.85
C GLY A 236 -33.21 7.12 8.03
N LYS A 237 -32.08 6.66 7.52
CA LYS A 237 -31.70 5.26 7.40
C LYS A 237 -31.62 4.53 8.75
N PHE A 238 -31.22 5.22 9.80
CA PHE A 238 -31.16 4.66 11.15
C PHE A 238 -32.33 5.22 11.96
N VAL A 239 -33.04 4.33 12.63
CA VAL A 239 -34.15 4.69 13.54
C VAL A 239 -33.70 4.41 14.98
N CYS A 240 -33.69 5.45 15.80
CA CYS A 240 -33.25 5.33 17.19
C CYS A 240 -34.23 4.56 18.08
N ASP A 241 -33.71 3.88 19.08
CA ASP A 241 -34.35 3.69 20.39
C ASP A 241 -34.08 4.93 21.27
N ASP A 242 -34.62 4.95 22.51
CA ASP A 242 -34.21 5.91 23.51
C ASP A 242 -32.73 5.75 23.82
N GLY A 243 -31.96 6.84 23.77
CA GLY A 243 -30.52 6.78 23.97
C GLY A 243 -29.77 8.06 23.65
N PHE A 244 -28.54 7.89 23.23
CA PHE A 244 -27.58 8.97 22.97
C PHE A 244 -26.94 8.83 21.62
N LEU A 245 -26.79 9.95 20.91
CA LEU A 245 -26.08 10.07 19.64
C LEU A 245 -24.81 10.89 19.85
N GLY A 246 -23.66 10.31 19.51
CA GLY A 246 -22.37 11.00 19.44
C GLY A 246 -22.07 11.40 18.00
N VAL A 247 -21.66 12.65 17.79
CA VAL A 247 -21.25 13.18 16.47
C VAL A 247 -19.73 13.18 16.39
N VAL A 248 -19.21 12.58 15.32
CA VAL A 248 -17.76 12.49 15.02
C VAL A 248 -17.50 13.24 13.71
N PRO A 249 -16.63 14.27 13.69
CA PRO A 249 -16.39 15.12 12.52
C PRO A 249 -15.42 14.48 11.52
N VAL A 250 -15.77 13.32 11.00
CA VAL A 250 -15.04 12.58 9.94
C VAL A 250 -16.05 11.97 8.99
N GLY A 251 -15.90 12.20 7.71
CA GLY A 251 -16.82 11.70 6.71
C GLY A 251 -16.10 11.15 5.48
N TYR A 252 -16.83 11.00 4.37
CA TYR A 252 -16.23 10.43 3.15
C TYR A 252 -15.23 11.38 2.46
N ALA A 253 -15.24 12.69 2.75
CA ALA A 253 -14.19 13.62 2.33
C ALA A 253 -12.82 13.29 2.94
N HIS A 254 -12.80 12.50 4.01
CA HIS A 254 -11.60 12.03 4.70
C HIS A 254 -11.23 10.58 4.35
N GLY A 255 -11.85 10.04 3.29
CA GLY A 255 -11.56 8.70 2.78
C GLY A 255 -12.42 7.57 3.36
N LEU A 256 -13.36 7.86 4.27
CA LEU A 256 -14.32 6.85 4.71
C LEU A 256 -15.27 6.48 3.58
N ARG A 257 -15.54 5.19 3.38
CA ARG A 257 -16.58 4.77 2.43
C ARG A 257 -17.97 4.90 3.03
N ARG A 258 -18.93 5.33 2.22
CA ARG A 258 -20.35 5.40 2.57
C ARG A 258 -20.96 4.00 2.47
N VAL A 259 -20.63 3.15 3.43
CA VAL A 259 -21.11 1.76 3.56
C VAL A 259 -21.88 1.56 4.86
N GLU A 260 -22.74 0.55 4.89
CA GLU A 260 -23.41 0.13 6.11
C GLU A 260 -22.47 -0.70 6.99
N GLY A 261 -22.71 -0.68 8.30
CA GLY A 261 -22.02 -1.55 9.24
C GLY A 261 -20.61 -1.12 9.61
N LEU A 262 -20.17 0.08 9.17
CA LEU A 262 -18.89 0.61 9.64
C LEU A 262 -18.93 0.74 11.17
N GLU A 263 -17.83 0.36 11.79
CA GLU A 263 -17.66 0.42 13.24
C GLU A 263 -16.45 1.29 13.58
N VAL A 264 -16.52 1.91 14.75
CA VAL A 264 -15.41 2.66 15.38
C VAL A 264 -15.25 2.20 16.83
N PHE A 265 -14.05 2.39 17.39
CA PHE A 265 -13.76 1.98 18.76
C PHE A 265 -13.67 3.20 19.68
N ILE A 266 -14.44 3.18 20.78
CA ILE A 266 -14.54 4.27 21.75
C ILE A 266 -14.60 3.66 23.13
N ASN A 267 -13.78 4.11 24.07
CA ASN A 267 -13.82 3.73 25.50
C ASN A 267 -13.89 2.20 25.72
N GLY A 268 -13.10 1.42 24.95
CA GLY A 268 -13.04 -0.04 25.10
C GLY A 268 -14.15 -0.83 24.39
N LYS A 269 -15.02 -0.18 23.62
CA LYS A 269 -16.16 -0.83 22.93
C LYS A 269 -16.24 -0.41 21.45
N PHE A 270 -16.78 -1.31 20.62
CA PHE A 270 -17.15 -0.98 19.24
C PHE A 270 -18.55 -0.39 19.15
N TYR A 271 -18.68 0.66 18.35
CA TYR A 271 -19.95 1.31 18.04
C TYR A 271 -20.15 1.34 16.53
N LYS A 272 -21.34 0.88 16.07
CA LYS A 272 -21.72 1.01 14.67
C LYS A 272 -22.05 2.46 14.34
N VAL A 273 -21.68 2.87 13.14
CA VAL A 273 -22.12 4.13 12.58
C VAL A 273 -23.64 4.11 12.41
N ALA A 274 -24.32 5.11 12.96
CA ALA A 274 -25.74 5.27 12.93
C ALA A 274 -26.18 6.05 11.67
N GLY A 275 -26.79 5.37 10.74
CA GLY A 275 -27.21 5.93 9.44
C GLY A 275 -26.05 6.07 8.46
N TRP A 276 -26.23 6.93 7.46
CA TRP A 276 -25.20 7.16 6.45
C TRP A 276 -24.08 8.08 6.96
N ILE A 277 -22.84 7.77 6.55
CA ILE A 277 -21.73 8.70 6.66
C ILE A 277 -22.02 9.88 5.73
N THR A 278 -21.82 11.10 6.25
CA THR A 278 -21.94 12.34 5.48
C THR A 278 -20.58 12.76 4.94
N MET A 279 -20.50 13.90 4.23
CA MET A 279 -19.24 14.39 3.70
C MET A 279 -18.19 14.60 4.81
N ASP A 280 -18.60 15.20 5.94
CA ASP A 280 -17.68 15.69 6.97
C ASP A 280 -17.88 15.02 8.33
N ALA A 281 -18.92 14.21 8.51
CA ALA A 281 -19.25 13.62 9.81
C ALA A 281 -19.96 12.28 9.70
N PHE A 282 -19.90 11.51 10.78
CA PHE A 282 -20.79 10.39 11.06
C PHE A 282 -21.29 10.43 12.50
N MET A 283 -22.31 9.63 12.78
CA MET A 283 -22.87 9.51 14.13
C MET A 283 -22.72 8.09 14.63
N VAL A 284 -22.59 7.95 15.95
CA VAL A 284 -22.64 6.68 16.68
C VAL A 284 -23.79 6.72 17.67
N PHE A 285 -24.45 5.57 17.89
CA PHE A 285 -25.58 5.46 18.81
C PHE A 285 -25.26 4.54 19.98
N SER A 286 -25.76 4.90 21.16
CA SER A 286 -25.76 4.04 22.35
C SER A 286 -27.07 4.21 23.13
N LYS A 287 -27.58 3.08 23.70
CA LYS A 287 -28.75 3.14 24.60
C LYS A 287 -28.39 3.77 25.94
N GLU A 288 -27.15 3.64 26.37
CA GLU A 288 -26.61 4.20 27.61
C GLU A 288 -25.71 5.40 27.32
N GLU A 289 -25.53 6.27 28.30
CA GLU A 289 -24.56 7.37 28.23
C GLU A 289 -23.13 6.83 28.40
N SER A 290 -22.61 6.20 27.32
CA SER A 290 -21.33 5.48 27.31
C SER A 290 -20.18 6.24 26.67
N PHE A 291 -20.44 7.45 26.19
CA PHE A 291 -19.46 8.37 25.63
C PHE A 291 -19.85 9.83 25.92
N LYS A 292 -18.87 10.71 25.94
CA LYS A 292 -19.02 12.16 26.16
C LYS A 292 -18.26 12.98 25.13
N VAL A 293 -18.52 14.27 25.09
CA VAL A 293 -17.76 15.24 24.26
C VAL A 293 -16.28 15.18 24.68
N GLY A 294 -15.41 15.07 23.68
CA GLY A 294 -13.97 14.95 23.84
C GLY A 294 -13.44 13.51 23.85
N ASP A 295 -14.30 12.50 24.00
CA ASP A 295 -13.84 11.10 23.95
C ASP A 295 -13.20 10.78 22.60
N ARG A 296 -12.05 10.09 22.66
CA ARG A 296 -11.27 9.68 21.49
C ARG A 296 -11.98 8.55 20.75
N VAL A 297 -12.07 8.70 19.45
CA VAL A 297 -12.69 7.73 18.52
C VAL A 297 -11.59 7.15 17.64
N GLU A 298 -11.30 5.88 17.81
CA GLU A 298 -10.38 5.15 16.90
C GLU A 298 -11.14 4.72 15.64
N ILE A 299 -10.77 5.33 14.54
CA ILE A 299 -11.33 5.03 13.21
C ILE A 299 -10.51 3.91 12.56
N LEU A 300 -9.19 4.01 12.64
CA LEU A 300 -8.22 3.00 12.22
C LEU A 300 -7.13 2.90 13.28
N GLY A 301 -6.75 1.70 13.67
CA GLY A 301 -5.70 1.50 14.68
C GLY A 301 -5.52 0.06 15.10
N GLU A 302 -5.14 -0.15 16.35
CA GLU A 302 -4.88 -1.49 16.89
C GLU A 302 -6.15 -2.30 17.13
N ASN A 303 -7.23 -1.62 17.56
CA ASN A 303 -8.51 -2.28 17.81
C ASN A 303 -9.34 -2.36 16.51
N ASN A 304 -9.41 -1.28 15.74
CA ASN A 304 -10.13 -1.21 14.49
C ASN A 304 -9.14 -1.27 13.30
N THR A 305 -8.65 -2.46 13.01
CA THR A 305 -7.58 -2.69 12.02
C THR A 305 -8.07 -2.50 10.59
N ALA A 306 -7.14 -2.27 9.65
CA ALA A 306 -7.49 -2.19 8.23
C ALA A 306 -8.11 -3.49 7.70
N ASP A 307 -7.75 -4.66 8.25
CA ASP A 307 -8.39 -5.94 7.90
C ASP A 307 -9.87 -5.97 8.28
N ARG A 308 -10.20 -5.44 9.47
CA ARG A 308 -11.59 -5.34 9.95
C ARG A 308 -12.40 -4.40 9.07
N ILE A 309 -11.87 -3.22 8.80
CA ILE A 309 -12.52 -2.22 7.94
C ILE A 309 -12.67 -2.76 6.51
N ALA A 310 -11.65 -3.41 5.97
CA ALA A 310 -11.67 -3.99 4.63
C ALA A 310 -12.81 -5.02 4.46
N LYS A 311 -13.05 -5.87 5.46
CA LYS A 311 -14.18 -6.82 5.46
C LYS A 311 -15.53 -6.09 5.35
N ILE A 312 -15.70 -4.99 6.08
CA ILE A 312 -16.93 -4.18 6.03
C ILE A 312 -17.06 -3.47 4.67
N TRP A 313 -15.96 -2.99 4.12
CA TRP A 313 -15.96 -2.30 2.83
C TRP A 313 -16.05 -3.25 1.62
N GLY A 314 -15.91 -4.56 1.82
CA GLY A 314 -15.84 -5.53 0.73
C GLY A 314 -14.59 -5.40 -0.11
N THR A 315 -13.44 -5.13 0.51
CA THR A 315 -12.15 -4.86 -0.14
C THR A 315 -10.96 -5.46 0.61
N ILE A 316 -9.77 -4.91 0.40
CA ILE A 316 -8.50 -5.35 0.96
C ILE A 316 -7.86 -4.25 1.83
N PRO A 317 -7.00 -4.60 2.82
CA PRO A 317 -6.35 -3.61 3.70
C PRO A 317 -5.56 -2.52 2.96
N TYR A 318 -4.98 -2.83 1.81
CA TYR A 318 -4.27 -1.87 0.96
C TYR A 318 -5.13 -0.65 0.61
N GLU A 319 -6.38 -0.89 0.21
CA GLU A 319 -7.29 0.19 -0.16
C GLU A 319 -7.72 1.01 1.05
N VAL A 320 -7.98 0.36 2.19
CA VAL A 320 -8.28 1.08 3.43
C VAL A 320 -7.15 2.02 3.81
N LEU A 321 -5.89 1.53 3.78
CA LEU A 321 -4.72 2.32 4.15
C LEU A 321 -4.48 3.51 3.21
N THR A 322 -4.69 3.31 1.91
CA THR A 322 -4.45 4.35 0.89
C THR A 322 -5.58 5.37 0.79
N SER A 323 -6.82 5.00 1.17
CA SER A 323 -7.99 5.88 1.11
C SER A 323 -8.09 6.82 2.31
N LEU A 324 -7.81 6.33 3.51
CA LEU A 324 -7.90 7.14 4.73
C LEU A 324 -6.72 8.12 4.82
N ILE A 325 -7.02 9.40 5.03
CA ILE A 325 -6.02 10.49 5.11
C ILE A 325 -5.32 10.56 6.45
#